data_5ec1e1d981e293f2190b81d598e1f98c
#
_entry.id   5ec1e1d981e293f2190b81d598e1f98c
#
_cell.length_a   1.000
_cell.length_b   1.000
_cell.length_c   1.000
_cell.angle_alpha   90.00
_cell.angle_beta   90.00
_cell.angle_gamma   90.00
#
_symmetry.space_group_name_H-M   'P 1'
#
loop_
_entity.id
_entity.type
_entity.pdbx_description
1 polymer ?
#
loop_
_entity_poly.entity_id
_entity_poly.type
_entity_poly.pdbx_seq_one_letter_code
_entity_poly.pdbx_strand_id
1 'polypeptide(L)'
;MQTIMNSKKLENSPIWYYISENKREDAVLFIHAAFSNHTQYDKQIDEFSKYFKVITIDLIGHGKSIVTKKGDNITITSYWIKKILDKENIKKIHIVGISLGAVIAEDFANHYPNMMKSLSCFGAYNINNFNLKMQKS
;
A
#
# COMPACT_ATOMS: atom_id res chain seq x y z
N MET A 1 -8.73 -22.46 -4.05
CA MET A 1 -9.81 -21.54 -4.49
C MET A 1 -9.23 -20.15 -4.65
N GLN A 2 -9.51 -19.52 -5.78
CA GLN A 2 -9.00 -18.19 -6.06
C GLN A 2 -9.77 -17.13 -5.28
N THR A 3 -9.05 -16.23 -4.63
CA THR A 3 -9.64 -15.13 -3.87
C THR A 3 -10.23 -14.09 -4.83
N ILE A 4 -11.46 -13.66 -4.55
CA ILE A 4 -12.09 -12.59 -5.32
C ILE A 4 -11.62 -11.24 -4.74
N MET A 5 -11.06 -10.40 -5.62
CA MET A 5 -10.63 -9.06 -5.29
C MET A 5 -11.56 -8.04 -5.95
N ASN A 6 -12.09 -7.12 -5.19
CA ASN A 6 -12.94 -6.05 -5.70
C ASN A 6 -12.12 -4.81 -5.99
N SER A 7 -12.25 -4.30 -7.21
CA SER A 7 -11.60 -3.06 -7.64
C SER A 7 -12.43 -1.87 -7.20
N LYS A 8 -11.81 -0.91 -6.54
CA LYS A 8 -12.49 0.30 -6.06
C LYS A 8 -11.64 1.53 -6.34
N LYS A 9 -12.29 2.61 -6.74
CA LYS A 9 -11.63 3.91 -6.84
C LYS A 9 -11.96 4.71 -5.58
N LEU A 10 -10.93 5.22 -4.91
CA LEU A 10 -11.12 6.10 -3.76
C LEU A 10 -11.68 7.43 -4.23
N GLU A 11 -12.81 7.86 -3.67
CA GLU A 11 -13.47 9.11 -4.03
C GLU A 11 -12.55 10.31 -3.83
N ASN A 12 -12.63 11.26 -4.75
CA ASN A 12 -11.87 12.52 -4.71
C ASN A 12 -10.35 12.30 -4.69
N SER A 13 -9.90 11.19 -5.30
CA SER A 13 -8.49 10.84 -5.40
C SER A 13 -8.19 10.18 -6.73
N PRO A 14 -6.91 10.08 -7.11
CA PRO A 14 -6.51 9.30 -8.28
C PRO A 14 -6.34 7.81 -7.98
N ILE A 15 -6.53 7.37 -6.74
CA ILE A 15 -6.09 6.06 -6.28
C ILE A 15 -7.14 4.98 -6.57
N TRP A 16 -6.69 3.88 -7.17
CA TRP A 16 -7.41 2.62 -7.26
C TRP A 16 -6.82 1.63 -6.26
N TYR A 17 -7.68 0.87 -5.60
CA TYR A 17 -7.26 -0.19 -4.70
C TYR A 17 -8.14 -1.41 -4.89
N TYR A 18 -7.67 -2.52 -4.36
CA TYR A 18 -8.29 -3.84 -4.56
C TYR A 18 -8.38 -4.50 -3.20
N ILE A 19 -9.55 -5.02 -2.87
CA ILE A 19 -9.81 -5.56 -1.54
C ILE A 19 -10.50 -6.91 -1.66
N SER A 20 -10.05 -7.89 -0.85
CA SER A 20 -10.63 -9.22 -0.87
C SER A 20 -12.04 -9.22 -0.29
N GLU A 21 -12.89 -10.12 -0.83
CA GLU A 21 -14.28 -10.24 -0.37
C GLU A 21 -14.44 -10.96 0.96
N ASN A 22 -13.42 -11.66 1.41
CA ASN A 22 -13.50 -12.44 2.64
C ASN A 22 -13.87 -11.57 3.85
N LYS A 23 -14.30 -12.24 4.94
CA LYS A 23 -14.78 -11.56 6.16
C LYS A 23 -13.76 -11.60 7.29
N ARG A 24 -12.47 -11.55 6.96
CA ARG A 24 -11.44 -11.49 7.99
C ARG A 24 -11.37 -10.08 8.57
N GLU A 25 -11.20 -9.98 9.89
CA GLU A 25 -11.10 -8.68 10.57
C GLU A 25 -9.69 -8.12 10.53
N ASP A 26 -8.70 -8.99 10.63
CA ASP A 26 -7.30 -8.59 10.54
C ASP A 26 -6.94 -8.32 9.08
N ALA A 27 -6.24 -7.22 8.82
CA ALA A 27 -6.01 -6.76 7.44
C ALA A 27 -4.54 -6.55 7.15
N VAL A 28 -4.15 -6.86 5.91
CA VAL A 28 -2.80 -6.61 5.38
C VAL A 28 -2.89 -5.80 4.09
N LEU A 29 -2.05 -4.78 3.99
CA LEU A 29 -1.90 -3.96 2.79
C LEU A 29 -0.54 -4.24 2.17
N PHE A 30 -0.54 -4.58 0.88
CA PHE A 30 0.68 -4.77 0.10
C PHE A 30 0.90 -3.57 -0.82
N ILE A 31 2.07 -2.96 -0.75
CA ILE A 31 2.43 -1.79 -1.58
C ILE A 31 3.56 -2.19 -2.52
N HIS A 32 3.30 -2.05 -3.82
CA HIS A 32 4.23 -2.49 -4.88
C HIS A 32 5.43 -1.55 -5.06
N ALA A 33 6.44 -2.05 -5.77
CA ALA A 33 7.63 -1.30 -6.14
C ALA A 33 7.34 -0.32 -7.29
N ALA A 34 8.24 0.63 -7.50
CA ALA A 34 8.17 1.52 -8.67
C ALA A 34 8.10 0.71 -9.96
N PHE A 35 7.36 1.24 -10.96
CA PHE A 35 7.17 0.61 -12.26
C PHE A 35 6.41 -0.72 -12.22
N SER A 36 5.77 -1.04 -11.10
CA SER A 36 4.92 -2.21 -10.94
C SER A 36 3.46 -1.75 -10.77
N ASN A 37 2.62 -2.59 -10.19
CA ASN A 37 1.22 -2.28 -9.89
C ASN A 37 0.69 -3.31 -8.87
N HIS A 38 -0.61 -3.26 -8.59
CA HIS A 38 -1.23 -4.16 -7.61
C HIS A 38 -1.00 -5.65 -7.89
N THR A 39 -0.72 -6.04 -9.15
CA THR A 39 -0.55 -7.46 -9.51
C THR A 39 0.78 -8.03 -9.01
N GLN A 40 1.70 -7.21 -8.53
CA GLN A 40 2.97 -7.70 -8.00
C GLN A 40 2.78 -8.77 -6.93
N TYR A 41 1.68 -8.68 -6.18
CA TYR A 41 1.42 -9.58 -5.06
C TYR A 41 0.38 -10.67 -5.37
N ASP A 42 0.02 -10.87 -6.63
CA ASP A 42 -1.03 -11.83 -7.01
C ASP A 42 -0.77 -13.23 -6.47
N LYS A 43 0.50 -13.64 -6.40
CA LYS A 43 0.87 -14.96 -5.90
C LYS A 43 0.70 -15.11 -4.40
N GLN A 44 0.64 -14.01 -3.66
CA GLN A 44 0.50 -14.02 -2.21
C GLN A 44 -0.96 -13.89 -1.76
N ILE A 45 -1.83 -13.37 -2.62
CA ILE A 45 -3.21 -13.03 -2.24
C ILE A 45 -3.97 -14.24 -1.69
N ASP A 46 -3.96 -15.35 -2.41
CA ASP A 46 -4.74 -16.53 -2.02
C ASP A 46 -4.29 -17.09 -0.66
N GLU A 47 -2.99 -17.12 -0.42
CA GLU A 47 -2.47 -17.62 0.85
C GLU A 47 -2.79 -16.66 2.00
N PHE A 48 -2.57 -15.38 1.81
CA PHE A 48 -2.81 -14.39 2.87
C PHE A 48 -4.30 -14.22 3.16
N SER A 49 -5.17 -14.36 2.16
CA SER A 49 -6.62 -14.21 2.36
C SER A 49 -7.23 -15.30 3.25
N LYS A 50 -6.51 -16.38 3.51
CA LYS A 50 -6.92 -17.39 4.48
C LYS A 50 -6.94 -16.82 5.91
N TYR A 51 -6.14 -15.78 6.17
CA TYR A 51 -5.96 -15.24 7.52
C TYR A 51 -6.28 -13.76 7.62
N PHE A 52 -6.24 -13.03 6.50
CA PHE A 52 -6.35 -11.59 6.48
C PHE A 52 -7.33 -11.09 5.42
N LYS A 53 -7.91 -9.94 5.67
CA LYS A 53 -8.46 -9.10 4.61
C LYS A 53 -7.25 -8.55 3.85
N VAL A 54 -7.16 -8.83 2.56
CA VAL A 54 -6.02 -8.42 1.73
C VAL A 54 -6.39 -7.17 0.93
N ILE A 55 -5.53 -6.16 1.01
CA ILE A 55 -5.67 -4.93 0.23
C ILE A 55 -4.40 -4.75 -0.59
N THR A 56 -4.57 -4.45 -1.88
CA THR A 56 -3.49 -4.01 -2.75
C THR A 56 -3.87 -2.67 -3.37
N ILE A 57 -2.89 -1.94 -3.87
CA ILE A 57 -3.08 -0.57 -4.33
C ILE A 57 -2.30 -0.38 -5.63
N ASP A 58 -2.79 0.48 -6.51
CA ASP A 58 -1.99 1.04 -7.59
C ASP A 58 -1.50 2.41 -7.12
N LEU A 59 -0.18 2.55 -6.97
CA LEU A 59 0.41 3.84 -6.61
C LEU A 59 0.15 4.87 -7.70
N ILE A 60 0.16 6.14 -7.33
CA ILE A 60 -0.08 7.24 -8.27
C ILE A 60 0.87 7.10 -9.47
N GLY A 61 0.31 7.17 -10.68
CA GLY A 61 1.06 6.98 -11.92
C GLY A 61 1.30 5.53 -12.31
N HIS A 62 0.73 4.58 -11.56
CA HIS A 62 0.87 3.14 -11.81
C HIS A 62 -0.51 2.50 -11.97
N GLY A 63 -0.57 1.42 -12.75
CA GLY A 63 -1.82 0.71 -12.97
C GLY A 63 -2.94 1.65 -13.40
N LYS A 64 -4.07 1.60 -12.70
CA LYS A 64 -5.23 2.47 -12.98
C LYS A 64 -5.15 3.84 -12.30
N SER A 65 -4.20 4.05 -11.39
CA SER A 65 -4.08 5.31 -10.66
C SER A 65 -3.35 6.34 -11.50
N ILE A 66 -4.05 7.41 -11.88
CA ILE A 66 -3.50 8.44 -12.77
C ILE A 66 -2.56 9.38 -12.04
N VAL A 67 -1.68 10.05 -12.80
CA VAL A 67 -0.84 11.12 -12.28
C VAL A 67 -1.69 12.38 -12.16
N THR A 68 -1.57 13.12 -11.07
CA THR A 68 -2.27 14.39 -10.89
C THR A 68 -1.33 15.58 -11.11
N LYS A 69 -1.93 16.73 -11.41
CA LYS A 69 -1.15 17.96 -11.68
C LYS A 69 -0.50 18.55 -10.43
N LYS A 70 -0.89 18.12 -9.24
CA LYS A 70 -0.44 18.70 -7.96
C LYS A 70 0.69 17.93 -7.32
N GLY A 71 1.61 17.41 -8.10
CA GLY A 71 2.82 16.81 -7.57
C GLY A 71 2.53 15.73 -6.53
N ASP A 72 2.43 14.53 -7.00
CA ASP A 72 2.25 13.37 -6.15
C ASP A 72 3.52 13.11 -5.35
N ASN A 73 3.42 12.99 -4.06
CA ASN A 73 4.54 12.68 -3.21
C ASN A 73 4.19 11.56 -2.24
N ILE A 74 5.19 11.10 -1.51
CA ILE A 74 5.06 9.98 -0.59
C ILE A 74 4.05 10.28 0.51
N THR A 75 4.10 11.47 1.08
CA THR A 75 3.20 11.87 2.16
C THR A 75 1.75 11.95 1.70
N ILE A 76 1.49 12.44 0.48
CA ILE A 76 0.15 12.45 -0.10
C ILE A 76 -0.36 11.02 -0.30
N THR A 77 0.51 10.12 -0.75
CA THR A 77 0.14 8.70 -0.92
C THR A 77 -0.25 8.09 0.43
N SER A 78 0.51 8.35 1.48
CA SER A 78 0.17 7.89 2.84
C SER A 78 -1.20 8.41 3.29
N TYR A 79 -1.50 9.66 2.98
CA TYR A 79 -2.81 10.25 3.28
C TYR A 79 -3.94 9.49 2.55
N TRP A 80 -3.75 9.17 1.26
CA TRP A 80 -4.74 8.38 0.53
C TRP A 80 -4.91 6.98 1.11
N ILE A 81 -3.83 6.35 1.55
CA ILE A 81 -3.89 5.05 2.23
C ILE A 81 -4.74 5.16 3.50
N LYS A 82 -4.53 6.20 4.30
CA LYS A 82 -5.36 6.42 5.49
C LYS A 82 -6.84 6.53 5.13
N LYS A 83 -7.15 7.26 4.04
CA LYS A 83 -8.53 7.41 3.59
C LYS A 83 -9.14 6.08 3.14
N ILE A 84 -8.36 5.21 2.50
CA ILE A 84 -8.82 3.86 2.15
C ILE A 84 -9.19 3.07 3.41
N LEU A 85 -8.30 3.08 4.40
CA LEU A 85 -8.52 2.33 5.64
C LEU A 85 -9.73 2.86 6.40
N ASP A 86 -9.91 4.19 6.45
CA ASP A 86 -11.08 4.80 7.06
C ASP A 86 -12.37 4.35 6.37
N LYS A 87 -12.38 4.38 5.04
CA LYS A 87 -13.54 3.96 4.24
C LYS A 87 -13.91 2.51 4.47
N GLU A 88 -12.91 1.64 4.60
CA GLU A 88 -13.12 0.20 4.79
C GLU A 88 -13.28 -0.18 6.27
N ASN A 89 -13.31 0.81 7.17
CA ASN A 89 -13.45 0.61 8.62
C ASN A 89 -12.32 -0.22 9.23
N ILE A 90 -11.12 -0.05 8.71
CA ILE A 90 -9.93 -0.74 9.21
C ILE A 90 -9.19 0.18 10.17
N LYS A 91 -9.12 -0.22 11.45
CA LYS A 91 -8.49 0.58 12.50
C LYS A 91 -7.00 0.30 12.63
N LYS A 92 -6.58 -0.92 12.36
CA LYS A 92 -5.21 -1.39 12.48
C LYS A 92 -4.83 -2.19 11.24
N ILE A 93 -3.59 -2.05 10.81
CA ILE A 93 -3.14 -2.62 9.55
C ILE A 93 -1.73 -3.21 9.64
N HIS A 94 -1.54 -4.37 9.01
CA HIS A 94 -0.22 -4.89 8.68
C HIS A 94 0.16 -4.35 7.31
N ILE A 95 1.33 -3.77 7.15
CA ILE A 95 1.76 -3.27 5.84
C ILE A 95 3.03 -3.97 5.40
N VAL A 96 3.01 -4.43 4.15
CA VAL A 96 4.17 -5.02 3.47
C VAL A 96 4.49 -4.15 2.26
N GLY A 97 5.72 -3.67 2.16
CA GLY A 97 6.14 -2.84 1.04
C GLY A 97 7.48 -3.25 0.48
N ILE A 98 7.65 -3.10 -0.83
CA ILE A 98 8.88 -3.42 -1.54
C ILE A 98 9.40 -2.15 -2.22
N SER A 99 10.68 -1.80 -1.99
CA SER A 99 11.35 -0.67 -2.62
C SER A 99 10.59 0.64 -2.38
N LEU A 100 10.04 1.28 -3.41
CA LEU A 100 9.20 2.48 -3.25
C LEU A 100 8.04 2.20 -2.30
N GLY A 101 7.41 1.03 -2.41
CA GLY A 101 6.34 0.63 -1.51
C GLY A 101 6.78 0.57 -0.05
N ALA A 102 8.03 0.17 0.20
CA ALA A 102 8.60 0.16 1.55
C ALA A 102 8.79 1.59 2.08
N VAL A 103 9.23 2.51 1.24
CA VAL A 103 9.41 3.92 1.63
C VAL A 103 8.05 4.52 2.01
N ILE A 104 7.01 4.23 1.22
CA ILE A 104 5.65 4.71 1.50
C ILE A 104 5.13 4.08 2.79
N ALA A 105 5.38 2.78 3.00
CA ALA A 105 4.96 2.09 4.22
C ALA A 105 5.60 2.71 5.46
N GLU A 106 6.88 3.05 5.39
CA GLU A 106 7.57 3.74 6.49
C GLU A 106 6.99 5.12 6.75
N ASP A 107 6.72 5.88 5.68
CA ASP A 107 6.11 7.21 5.80
C ASP A 107 4.72 7.11 6.44
N PHE A 108 3.92 6.13 6.02
CA PHE A 108 2.62 5.90 6.62
C PHE A 108 2.74 5.59 8.11
N ALA A 109 3.66 4.71 8.48
CA ALA A 109 3.88 4.35 9.88
C ALA A 109 4.30 5.55 10.73
N ASN A 110 5.09 6.46 10.16
CA ASN A 110 5.52 7.68 10.86
C ASN A 110 4.37 8.66 11.06
N HIS A 111 3.47 8.79 10.08
CA HIS A 111 2.35 9.71 10.16
C HIS A 111 1.15 9.16 10.93
N TYR A 112 0.94 7.84 10.88
CA TYR A 112 -0.23 7.20 11.48
C TYR A 112 0.18 6.00 12.36
N PRO A 113 1.04 6.23 13.37
CA PRO A 113 1.58 5.11 14.16
C PRO A 113 0.50 4.31 14.89
N ASN A 114 -0.61 4.96 15.25
CA ASN A 114 -1.68 4.28 15.98
C ASN A 114 -2.48 3.31 15.11
N MET A 115 -2.32 3.38 13.79
CA MET A 115 -2.96 2.44 12.87
C MET A 115 -2.10 1.22 12.56
N MET A 116 -0.86 1.18 13.02
CA MET A 116 0.08 0.13 12.66
C MET A 116 -0.03 -1.08 13.59
N LYS A 117 -0.13 -2.28 13.00
CA LYS A 117 0.07 -3.56 13.68
C LYS A 117 1.47 -4.11 13.43
N SER A 118 1.91 -4.06 12.18
CA SER A 118 3.26 -4.47 11.81
C SER A 118 3.68 -3.81 10.52
N LEU A 119 4.99 -3.77 10.30
CA LEU A 119 5.60 -3.17 9.14
C LEU A 119 6.69 -4.10 8.62
N SER A 120 6.57 -4.53 7.36
CA SER A 120 7.56 -5.38 6.70
C SER A 120 8.05 -4.66 5.45
N CYS A 121 9.31 -4.25 5.46
CA CYS A 121 9.91 -3.45 4.39
C CYS A 121 11.07 -4.21 3.75
N PHE A 122 11.03 -4.31 2.44
CA PHE A 122 12.05 -4.99 1.64
C PHE A 122 12.67 -3.98 0.68
N GLY A 123 13.99 -3.78 0.76
CA GLY A 123 14.69 -2.86 -0.11
C GLY A 123 14.32 -1.40 0.08
N ALA A 124 13.96 -1.01 1.32
CA ALA A 124 13.63 0.37 1.64
C ALA A 124 14.85 1.27 1.56
N TYR A 125 14.61 2.55 1.22
CA TYR A 125 15.66 3.57 1.23
C TYR A 125 15.10 4.84 1.86
N ASN A 126 15.99 5.69 2.39
CA ASN A 126 15.60 6.96 2.99
C ASN A 126 15.66 8.04 1.92
N ILE A 127 14.50 8.58 1.55
CA ILE A 127 14.41 9.57 0.48
C ILE A 127 15.16 10.86 0.81
N ASN A 128 15.23 11.22 2.10
CA ASN A 128 15.92 12.44 2.54
C ASN A 128 17.44 12.31 2.50
N ASN A 129 17.94 11.08 2.48
CA ASN A 129 19.36 10.77 2.40
C ASN A 129 19.66 9.87 1.22
N PHE A 130 19.00 10.16 0.10
CA PHE A 130 19.00 9.27 -1.06
C PHE A 130 20.41 8.89 -1.52
N ASN A 131 21.29 9.88 -1.66
CA ASN A 131 22.65 9.60 -2.14
C ASN A 131 23.43 8.70 -1.20
N LEU A 132 23.33 8.95 0.11
CA LEU A 132 23.99 8.11 1.10
C LEU A 132 23.42 6.70 1.11
N LYS A 133 22.11 6.60 0.96
CA LYS A 133 21.42 5.31 0.96
C LYS A 133 21.79 4.48 -0.25
N MET A 134 21.89 5.11 -1.41
CA MET A 134 22.32 4.43 -2.63
C MET A 134 23.73 3.88 -2.52
N GLN A 135 24.60 4.53 -1.76
CA GLN A 135 25.96 4.05 -1.52
C GLN A 135 25.98 2.83 -0.58
N LYS A 136 25.00 2.69 0.29
CA LYS A 136 24.94 1.62 1.29
C LYS A 136 24.19 0.39 0.83
N SER A 137 23.31 0.54 -0.10
CA SER A 137 22.55 -0.59 -0.64
C SER A 137 23.20 -1.14 -1.90
#